data_a2a2a70812523614ba603560d750e8ef
#
_entry.id   a2a2a70812523614ba603560d750e8ef
#
_cell.length_a   1.000
_cell.length_b   1.000
_cell.length_c   1.000
_cell.angle_alpha   90.00
_cell.angle_beta   90.00
_cell.angle_gamma   90.00
#
_symmetry.space_group_name_H-M   'P 1'
#
loop_
_entity.id
_entity.type
_entity.pdbx_description
1 polymer ?
#
loop_
_entity_poly.entity_id
_entity_poly.type
_entity_poly.pdbx_seq_one_letter_code
_entity_poly.pdbx_strand_id
1 'polypeptide(L)'
;MKRTLSEQKVLKQLKIDNFRQLSKDTVMKFASSINQMDPEVAKKALEQFPEFATVVKEAITEYKEAAIDVVSKGNEDHKELISMIKSEYQILLEMLSNGNLTVDEKMKILDRVDELQNKVSKENKEMRNYRLKVLGGLFTTIGVGILVLASTLGGNTEITKNEDTEDEI
;
A
#
# COMPACT_ATOMS: atom_id res chain seq x y z
N MET A 1 -11.36 21.92 5.11
CA MET A 1 -11.44 20.67 5.89
C MET A 1 -10.95 19.51 5.03
N LYS A 2 -9.88 18.81 5.43
CA LYS A 2 -9.51 17.54 4.76
C LYS A 2 -10.65 16.54 5.02
N ARG A 3 -11.25 16.00 3.96
CA ARG A 3 -12.22 14.92 4.09
C ARG A 3 -11.50 13.67 4.59
N THR A 4 -11.74 13.28 5.82
CA THR A 4 -11.24 12.03 6.40
C THR A 4 -12.02 10.83 5.85
N LEU A 5 -11.37 9.69 5.79
CA LEU A 5 -12.01 8.44 5.37
C LEU A 5 -12.92 7.92 6.50
N SER A 6 -14.19 7.71 6.19
CA SER A 6 -15.13 7.06 7.10
C SER A 6 -14.89 5.54 7.15
N GLU A 7 -15.35 4.88 8.22
CA GLU A 7 -15.25 3.42 8.40
C GLU A 7 -15.71 2.63 7.17
N GLN A 8 -16.90 2.92 6.66
CA GLN A 8 -17.44 2.21 5.49
C GLN A 8 -16.55 2.33 4.25
N LYS A 9 -15.92 3.51 4.03
CA LYS A 9 -14.99 3.69 2.91
C LYS A 9 -13.72 2.87 3.10
N VAL A 10 -13.18 2.85 4.31
CA VAL A 10 -11.98 2.07 4.64
C VAL A 10 -12.25 0.58 4.44
N LEU A 11 -13.32 0.04 5.01
CA LEU A 11 -13.70 -1.37 4.88
C LEU A 11 -13.88 -1.76 3.40
N LYS A 12 -14.58 -0.93 2.62
CA LYS A 12 -14.75 -1.15 1.18
C LYS A 12 -13.42 -1.15 0.42
N GLN A 13 -12.51 -0.22 0.74
CA GLN A 13 -11.20 -0.13 0.11
C GLN A 13 -10.31 -1.34 0.42
N LEU A 14 -10.37 -1.83 1.65
CA LEU A 14 -9.64 -3.01 2.09
C LEU A 14 -10.32 -4.31 1.64
N LYS A 15 -11.58 -4.25 1.15
CA LYS A 15 -12.42 -5.40 0.79
C LYS A 15 -12.64 -6.36 1.96
N ILE A 16 -12.91 -5.80 3.14
CA ILE A 16 -13.22 -6.51 4.39
C ILE A 16 -14.54 -6.02 4.96
N ASP A 17 -15.23 -6.85 5.73
CA ASP A 17 -16.51 -6.50 6.35
C ASP A 17 -16.34 -5.82 7.70
N ASN A 18 -15.24 -6.11 8.39
CA ASN A 18 -14.87 -5.50 9.67
C ASN A 18 -13.36 -5.56 9.92
N PHE A 19 -12.84 -4.77 10.86
CA PHE A 19 -11.41 -4.68 11.14
C PHE A 19 -10.78 -5.94 11.75
N ARG A 20 -11.59 -6.89 12.22
CA ARG A 20 -11.10 -8.21 12.68
C ARG A 20 -10.61 -9.09 11.53
N GLN A 21 -10.93 -8.73 10.28
CA GLN A 21 -10.45 -9.41 9.08
C GLN A 21 -9.15 -8.81 8.52
N LEU A 22 -8.55 -7.83 9.23
CA LEU A 22 -7.23 -7.33 8.86
C LEU A 22 -6.22 -8.48 8.88
N SER A 23 -5.47 -8.61 7.80
CA SER A 23 -4.53 -9.69 7.53
C SER A 23 -3.26 -9.17 6.89
N LYS A 24 -2.23 -10.00 6.75
CA LYS A 24 -0.98 -9.64 6.09
C LYS A 24 -1.17 -9.04 4.68
N ASP A 25 -2.15 -9.53 3.91
CA ASP A 25 -2.44 -9.06 2.55
C ASP A 25 -3.03 -7.64 2.53
N THR A 26 -3.63 -7.20 3.63
CA THR A 26 -4.28 -5.89 3.76
C THR A 26 -3.45 -4.87 4.53
N VAL A 27 -2.46 -5.31 5.33
CA VAL A 27 -1.65 -4.43 6.21
C VAL A 27 -0.99 -3.28 5.46
N MET A 28 -0.36 -3.55 4.33
CA MET A 28 0.37 -2.52 3.58
C MET A 28 -0.58 -1.42 3.06
N LYS A 29 -1.79 -1.81 2.64
CA LYS A 29 -2.86 -0.86 2.25
C LYS A 29 -3.41 -0.11 3.46
N PHE A 30 -3.62 -0.82 4.55
CA PHE A 30 -4.12 -0.24 5.80
C PHE A 30 -3.15 0.82 6.33
N ALA A 31 -1.84 0.52 6.41
CA ALA A 31 -0.81 1.47 6.80
C ALA A 31 -0.82 2.74 5.93
N SER A 32 -0.92 2.60 4.61
CA SER A 32 -0.95 3.76 3.70
C SER A 32 -2.25 4.59 3.78
N SER A 33 -3.30 4.08 4.39
CA SER A 33 -4.58 4.78 4.52
C SER A 33 -4.82 5.37 5.92
N ILE A 34 -4.08 4.92 6.94
CA ILE A 34 -4.39 5.22 8.34
C ILE A 34 -4.38 6.72 8.65
N ASN A 35 -3.44 7.48 8.08
CA ASN A 35 -3.33 8.93 8.25
C ASN A 35 -4.41 9.73 7.48
N GLN A 36 -5.19 9.06 6.66
CA GLN A 36 -6.33 9.64 5.94
C GLN A 36 -7.67 9.30 6.60
N MET A 37 -7.67 8.41 7.60
CA MET A 37 -8.87 8.01 8.32
C MET A 37 -9.31 9.08 9.31
N ASP A 38 -10.59 9.01 9.67
CA ASP A 38 -11.06 9.68 10.88
C ASP A 38 -10.32 9.08 12.10
N PRO A 39 -9.84 9.90 13.06
CA PRO A 39 -9.08 9.39 14.21
C PRO A 39 -9.81 8.32 15.02
N GLU A 40 -11.13 8.43 15.18
CA GLU A 40 -11.92 7.43 15.89
C GLU A 40 -12.01 6.12 15.10
N VAL A 41 -12.08 6.21 13.78
CA VAL A 41 -12.06 5.03 12.89
C VAL A 41 -10.70 4.34 12.95
N ALA A 42 -9.61 5.10 12.92
CA ALA A 42 -8.26 4.55 13.04
C ALA A 42 -8.05 3.85 14.39
N LYS A 43 -8.46 4.49 15.49
CA LYS A 43 -8.43 3.90 16.83
C LYS A 43 -9.22 2.60 16.90
N LYS A 44 -10.48 2.62 16.47
CA LYS A 44 -11.34 1.43 16.42
C LYS A 44 -10.72 0.29 15.61
N ALA A 45 -10.13 0.62 14.47
CA ALA A 45 -9.46 -0.38 13.63
C ALA A 45 -8.28 -1.04 14.35
N LEU A 46 -7.45 -0.27 15.04
CA LEU A 46 -6.30 -0.77 15.80
C LEU A 46 -6.68 -1.57 17.06
N GLU A 47 -7.79 -1.21 17.71
CA GLU A 47 -8.33 -1.98 18.83
C GLU A 47 -8.88 -3.34 18.38
N GLN A 48 -9.47 -3.40 17.20
CA GLN A 48 -10.06 -4.63 16.64
C GLN A 48 -9.06 -5.50 15.86
N PHE A 49 -7.87 -4.97 15.55
CA PHE A 49 -6.88 -5.68 14.75
C PHE A 49 -6.35 -6.90 15.51
N PRO A 50 -6.65 -8.15 15.06
CA PRO A 50 -6.21 -9.34 15.76
C PRO A 50 -4.73 -9.58 15.53
N GLU A 51 -4.03 -10.11 16.53
CA GLU A 51 -2.63 -10.53 16.44
C GLU A 51 -1.72 -9.51 15.71
N PHE A 52 -1.93 -8.23 16.00
CA PHE A 52 -1.30 -7.11 15.30
C PHE A 52 0.19 -7.32 15.04
N ALA A 53 0.96 -7.68 16.08
CA ALA A 53 2.42 -7.80 15.96
C ALA A 53 2.82 -8.92 14.99
N THR A 54 2.14 -10.07 15.05
CA THR A 54 2.39 -11.21 14.15
C THR A 54 2.05 -10.86 12.71
N VAL A 55 0.86 -10.34 12.47
CA VAL A 55 0.36 -10.02 11.14
C VAL A 55 1.20 -8.92 10.47
N VAL A 56 1.56 -7.87 11.22
CA VAL A 56 2.43 -6.80 10.70
C VAL A 56 3.82 -7.33 10.41
N LYS A 57 4.40 -8.16 11.29
CA LYS A 57 5.72 -8.78 11.08
C LYS A 57 5.75 -9.61 9.79
N GLU A 58 4.75 -10.44 9.55
CA GLU A 58 4.64 -11.21 8.31
C GLU A 58 4.58 -10.30 7.08
N ALA A 59 3.72 -9.28 7.10
CA ALA A 59 3.55 -8.36 5.99
C ALA A 59 4.84 -7.57 5.66
N ILE A 60 5.55 -7.05 6.67
CA ILE A 60 6.81 -6.32 6.44
C ILE A 60 7.95 -7.25 6.01
N THR A 61 7.92 -8.53 6.40
CA THR A 61 8.90 -9.52 5.94
C THR A 61 8.72 -9.78 4.46
N GLU A 62 7.51 -10.08 4.01
CA GLU A 62 7.20 -10.26 2.58
C GLU A 62 7.52 -8.99 1.77
N TYR A 63 7.15 -7.82 2.29
CA TYR A 63 7.48 -6.55 1.62
C TYR A 63 8.99 -6.34 1.48
N LYS A 64 9.76 -6.57 2.54
CA LYS A 64 11.23 -6.45 2.50
C LYS A 64 11.84 -7.38 1.44
N GLU A 65 11.42 -8.64 1.39
CA GLU A 65 11.91 -9.62 0.43
C GLU A 65 11.59 -9.21 -1.01
N ALA A 66 10.34 -8.83 -1.26
CA ALA A 66 9.92 -8.33 -2.57
C ALA A 66 10.66 -7.05 -2.97
N ALA A 67 10.84 -6.10 -2.05
CA ALA A 67 11.53 -4.85 -2.32
C ALA A 67 13.01 -5.07 -2.64
N ILE A 68 13.71 -5.94 -1.89
CA ILE A 68 15.11 -6.27 -2.14
C ILE A 68 15.25 -7.00 -3.49
N ASP A 69 14.37 -7.95 -3.79
CA ASP A 69 14.39 -8.69 -5.07
C ASP A 69 14.22 -7.74 -6.27
N VAL A 70 13.24 -6.84 -6.21
CA VAL A 70 12.99 -5.85 -7.28
C VAL A 70 14.16 -4.88 -7.42
N VAL A 71 14.65 -4.35 -6.31
CA VAL A 71 15.75 -3.37 -6.31
C VAL A 71 17.05 -3.98 -6.80
N SER A 72 17.34 -5.24 -6.44
CA SER A 72 18.58 -5.93 -6.83
C SER A 72 18.62 -6.34 -8.31
N LYS A 73 17.47 -6.44 -8.98
CA LYS A 73 17.37 -6.72 -10.42
C LYS A 73 17.53 -5.48 -11.30
N GLY A 74 17.57 -4.29 -10.72
CA GLY A 74 17.84 -3.05 -11.44
C GLY A 74 19.27 -3.00 -11.98
N ASN A 75 19.47 -2.21 -13.06
CA ASN A 75 20.79 -2.02 -13.69
C ASN A 75 21.69 -1.04 -12.92
N GLU A 76 21.22 -0.46 -11.84
CA GLU A 76 21.90 0.54 -11.02
C GLU A 76 22.40 -0.08 -9.70
N ASP A 77 23.44 0.50 -9.11
CA ASP A 77 23.91 0.08 -7.79
C ASP A 77 23.01 0.66 -6.69
N HIS A 78 22.10 -0.17 -6.19
CA HIS A 78 21.16 0.21 -5.14
C HIS A 78 21.56 -0.27 -3.72
N LYS A 79 22.84 -0.42 -3.45
CA LYS A 79 23.34 -0.91 -2.13
C LYS A 79 22.81 -0.07 -0.97
N GLU A 80 22.80 1.24 -1.12
CA GLU A 80 22.31 2.15 -0.07
C GLU A 80 20.82 1.94 0.20
N LEU A 81 20.02 1.81 -0.88
CA LEU A 81 18.59 1.56 -0.77
C LEU A 81 18.31 0.21 -0.09
N ILE A 82 19.02 -0.84 -0.48
CA ILE A 82 18.90 -2.16 0.16
C ILE A 82 19.32 -2.10 1.64
N SER A 83 20.38 -1.37 1.96
CA SER A 83 20.82 -1.17 3.36
C SER A 83 19.76 -0.45 4.18
N MET A 84 19.15 0.60 3.61
CA MET A 84 18.07 1.34 4.24
C MET A 84 16.84 0.44 4.48
N ILE A 85 16.41 -0.37 3.50
CA ILE A 85 15.29 -1.31 3.65
C ILE A 85 15.56 -2.28 4.80
N LYS A 86 16.77 -2.85 4.88
CA LYS A 86 17.14 -3.77 5.94
C LYS A 86 17.15 -3.10 7.33
N SER A 87 17.68 -1.88 7.42
CA SER A 87 17.73 -1.12 8.67
C SER A 87 16.33 -0.77 9.18
N GLU A 88 15.47 -0.26 8.32
CA GLU A 88 14.08 0.06 8.69
C GLU A 88 13.29 -1.19 9.11
N TYR A 89 13.52 -2.32 8.44
CA TYR A 89 12.94 -3.60 8.82
C TYR A 89 13.36 -4.03 10.24
N GLN A 90 14.63 -3.89 10.60
CA GLN A 90 15.11 -4.23 11.96
C GLN A 90 14.45 -3.34 13.03
N ILE A 91 14.35 -2.05 12.76
CA ILE A 91 13.67 -1.12 13.68
C ILE A 91 12.20 -1.50 13.87
N LEU A 92 11.51 -1.86 12.80
CA LEU A 92 10.12 -2.32 12.88
C LEU A 92 10.00 -3.63 13.68
N LEU A 93 10.93 -4.57 13.51
CA LEU A 93 10.95 -5.79 14.32
C LEU A 93 11.16 -5.50 15.81
N GLU A 94 12.05 -4.58 16.16
CA GLU A 94 12.26 -4.16 17.55
C GLU A 94 10.99 -3.55 18.14
N MET A 95 10.32 -2.65 17.39
CA MET A 95 9.05 -2.06 17.83
C MET A 95 7.95 -3.12 18.04
N LEU A 96 7.90 -4.16 17.19
CA LEU A 96 6.94 -5.25 17.27
C LEU A 96 7.26 -6.29 18.37
N SER A 97 8.47 -6.27 18.93
CA SER A 97 8.87 -7.23 19.97
C SER A 97 8.18 -7.01 21.32
N ASN A 98 7.63 -5.84 21.56
CA ASN A 98 6.86 -5.52 22.76
C ASN A 98 5.50 -6.23 22.71
N GLY A 99 5.27 -7.18 23.62
CA GLY A 99 4.08 -8.05 23.59
C GLY A 99 2.72 -7.36 23.79
N ASN A 100 2.69 -6.18 24.44
CA ASN A 100 1.46 -5.43 24.71
C ASN A 100 1.56 -4.01 24.12
N LEU A 101 1.31 -3.91 22.80
CA LEU A 101 1.33 -2.64 22.09
C LEU A 101 0.05 -1.83 22.36
N THR A 102 0.22 -0.60 22.81
CA THR A 102 -0.86 0.39 22.89
C THR A 102 -1.33 0.80 21.48
N VAL A 103 -2.50 1.44 21.41
CA VAL A 103 -3.02 1.98 20.13
C VAL A 103 -2.03 2.98 19.52
N ASP A 104 -1.41 3.84 20.32
CA ASP A 104 -0.44 4.82 19.85
C ASP A 104 0.85 4.18 19.34
N GLU A 105 1.32 3.09 19.95
CA GLU A 105 2.46 2.34 19.45
C GLU A 105 2.15 1.63 18.14
N LYS A 106 0.97 1.01 18.03
CA LYS A 106 0.48 0.42 16.78
C LYS A 106 0.40 1.46 15.66
N MET A 107 -0.10 2.67 15.98
CA MET A 107 -0.17 3.78 15.02
C MET A 107 1.23 4.14 14.52
N LYS A 108 2.19 4.36 15.43
CA LYS A 108 3.58 4.69 15.06
C LYS A 108 4.25 3.62 14.19
N ILE A 109 3.96 2.34 14.46
CA ILE A 109 4.47 1.23 13.64
C ILE A 109 3.91 1.32 12.22
N LEU A 110 2.61 1.54 12.06
CA LEU A 110 1.98 1.65 10.74
C LEU A 110 2.42 2.90 9.98
N ASP A 111 2.60 4.04 10.65
CA ASP A 111 3.18 5.24 10.07
C ASP A 111 4.58 4.95 9.49
N ARG A 112 5.41 4.24 10.26
CA ARG A 112 6.76 3.87 9.81
C ARG A 112 6.73 2.86 8.63
N VAL A 113 5.78 1.95 8.61
CA VAL A 113 5.55 1.06 7.46
C VAL A 113 5.19 1.87 6.21
N ASP A 114 4.31 2.87 6.33
CA ASP A 114 3.95 3.74 5.19
C ASP A 114 5.13 4.61 4.75
N GLU A 115 5.92 5.14 5.68
CA GLU A 115 7.16 5.88 5.37
C GLU A 115 8.17 5.03 4.61
N LEU A 116 8.37 3.76 5.01
CA LEU A 116 9.24 2.83 4.31
C LEU A 116 8.77 2.61 2.87
N GLN A 117 7.47 2.34 2.67
CA GLN A 117 6.90 2.20 1.33
C GLN A 117 7.09 3.46 0.49
N ASN A 118 6.93 4.65 1.09
CA ASN A 118 7.11 5.94 0.43
C ASN A 118 8.56 6.14 -0.02
N LYS A 119 9.53 5.89 0.87
CA LYS A 119 10.97 6.02 0.58
C LYS A 119 11.38 5.10 -0.55
N VAL A 120 11.07 3.81 -0.45
CA VAL A 120 11.42 2.81 -1.48
C VAL A 120 10.77 3.16 -2.84
N SER A 121 9.51 3.61 -2.82
CA SER A 121 8.80 3.99 -4.05
C SER A 121 9.35 5.27 -4.72
N LYS A 122 9.97 6.16 -3.96
CA LYS A 122 10.64 7.37 -4.51
C LYS A 122 11.94 7.02 -5.22
N GLU A 123 12.71 6.11 -4.62
CA GLU A 123 14.03 5.74 -5.10
C GLU A 123 14.01 4.67 -6.20
N ASN A 124 12.91 3.93 -6.35
CA ASN A 124 12.81 2.85 -7.34
C ASN A 124 11.48 2.89 -8.10
N LYS A 125 11.57 3.01 -9.43
CA LYS A 125 10.40 3.12 -10.32
C LYS A 125 9.52 1.86 -10.31
N GLU A 126 10.12 0.67 -10.24
CA GLU A 126 9.38 -0.58 -10.23
C GLU A 126 8.63 -0.76 -8.91
N MET A 127 9.26 -0.40 -7.78
CA MET A 127 8.60 -0.38 -6.47
C MET A 127 7.49 0.67 -6.41
N ARG A 128 7.63 1.80 -7.09
CA ARG A 128 6.54 2.77 -7.23
C ARG A 128 5.36 2.18 -7.99
N ASN A 129 5.61 1.45 -9.06
CA ASN A 129 4.56 0.76 -9.82
C ASN A 129 3.91 -0.37 -9.00
N TYR A 130 4.72 -1.12 -8.25
CA TYR A 130 4.23 -2.13 -7.31
C TYR A 130 3.29 -1.51 -6.26
N ARG A 131 3.73 -0.42 -5.63
CA ARG A 131 2.91 0.30 -4.65
C ARG A 131 1.60 0.81 -5.26
N LEU A 132 1.65 1.40 -6.45
CA LEU A 132 0.45 1.86 -7.15
C LEU A 132 -0.53 0.71 -7.42
N LYS A 133 -0.06 -0.47 -7.78
CA LYS A 133 -0.91 -1.67 -7.94
C LYS A 133 -1.53 -2.10 -6.62
N VAL A 134 -0.74 -2.14 -5.55
CA VAL A 134 -1.21 -2.51 -4.21
C VAL A 134 -2.23 -1.49 -3.69
N LEU A 135 -1.99 -0.20 -3.90
CA LEU A 135 -2.84 0.91 -3.43
C LEU A 135 -3.92 1.32 -4.43
N GLY A 136 -3.88 0.83 -5.67
CA GLY A 136 -4.74 1.27 -6.77
C GLY A 136 -6.25 1.19 -6.51
N GLY A 137 -6.68 0.44 -5.51
CA GLY A 137 -8.04 0.46 -5.00
C GLY A 137 -8.36 1.62 -4.05
N LEU A 138 -7.34 2.36 -3.57
CA LEU A 138 -7.53 3.45 -2.60
C LEU A 138 -7.75 4.81 -3.26
N PHE A 139 -7.32 4.99 -4.52
CA PHE A 139 -7.32 6.31 -5.18
C PHE A 139 -8.44 6.55 -6.18
N THR A 140 -9.32 5.59 -6.41
CA THR A 140 -10.39 5.71 -7.42
C THR A 140 -11.55 6.64 -7.03
N THR A 141 -11.48 7.33 -5.88
CA THR A 141 -12.55 8.23 -5.41
C THR A 141 -12.16 9.69 -5.25
N ILE A 142 -10.93 10.08 -5.58
CA ILE A 142 -10.56 11.50 -5.67
C ILE A 142 -10.25 11.75 -7.14
N GLY A 143 -11.18 12.42 -7.83
CA GLY A 143 -11.17 12.69 -9.25
C GLY A 143 -9.87 13.33 -9.78
N VAL A 144 -8.88 12.51 -10.02
CA VAL A 144 -7.80 12.79 -10.95
C VAL A 144 -7.65 11.54 -11.79
N GLY A 145 -8.10 11.62 -13.03
CA GLY A 145 -7.97 10.56 -14.00
C GLY A 145 -6.51 10.18 -14.19
N ILE A 146 -6.08 9.08 -13.60
CA ILE A 146 -4.84 8.44 -13.97
C ILE A 146 -5.18 7.33 -14.95
N LEU A 147 -5.23 7.70 -16.21
CA LEU A 147 -5.08 6.83 -17.36
C LEU A 147 -3.64 6.32 -17.41
N VAL A 148 -3.27 5.35 -16.59
CA VAL A 148 -2.04 4.58 -16.79
C VAL A 148 -2.22 3.18 -16.25
N LEU A 149 -2.83 2.30 -17.00
CA LEU A 149 -2.77 0.85 -16.75
C LEU A 149 -3.10 0.01 -17.99
N ALA A 150 -2.55 0.36 -19.16
CA ALA A 150 -2.73 -0.51 -20.32
C ALA A 150 -1.44 -1.01 -21.01
N SER A 151 -0.26 -0.85 -20.41
CA SER A 151 0.98 -1.16 -21.16
C SER A 151 1.99 -2.09 -20.49
N THR A 152 1.59 -2.93 -19.54
CA THR A 152 2.55 -3.88 -18.93
C THR A 152 2.08 -5.34 -18.85
N LEU A 153 1.00 -5.68 -19.55
CA LEU A 153 0.74 -7.08 -19.91
C LEU A 153 0.74 -7.11 -21.42
N GLY A 154 1.79 -7.70 -22.00
CA GLY A 154 1.92 -7.89 -23.44
C GLY A 154 0.71 -8.63 -24.02
N GLY A 155 -0.25 -7.86 -24.48
CA GLY A 155 -1.41 -8.29 -25.22
C GLY A 155 -1.73 -7.19 -26.22
N ASN A 156 -1.52 -7.48 -27.51
CA ASN A 156 -2.03 -6.71 -28.62
C ASN A 156 -3.54 -6.52 -28.44
N THR A 157 -3.96 -5.32 -28.09
CA THR A 157 -5.33 -4.89 -28.31
C THR A 157 -5.32 -4.00 -29.54
N GLU A 158 -5.72 -4.55 -30.66
CA GLU A 158 -6.11 -3.79 -31.84
C GLU A 158 -7.33 -2.93 -31.44
N ILE A 159 -7.12 -1.61 -31.50
CA ILE A 159 -8.21 -0.65 -31.40
C ILE A 159 -8.84 -0.61 -32.80
N THR A 160 -9.96 -1.30 -32.99
CA THR A 160 -10.82 -1.06 -34.15
C THR A 160 -11.42 0.31 -34.01
N LYS A 161 -10.95 1.26 -34.82
CA LYS A 161 -11.67 2.49 -35.13
C LYS A 161 -12.92 2.12 -35.89
N ASN A 162 -14.08 2.34 -35.30
CA ASN A 162 -15.31 2.47 -36.06
C ASN A 162 -15.29 3.86 -36.67
N GLU A 163 -15.06 3.93 -37.95
CA GLU A 163 -15.38 5.09 -38.78
C GLU A 163 -16.89 5.02 -39.10
N ASP A 164 -17.65 5.86 -38.44
CA ASP A 164 -19.02 6.15 -38.89
C ASP A 164 -18.91 7.01 -40.15
N THR A 165 -19.14 6.40 -41.29
CA THR A 165 -19.40 7.09 -42.55
C THR A 165 -20.84 7.57 -42.51
N GLU A 166 -21.02 8.85 -42.33
CA GLU A 166 -22.20 9.56 -42.80
C GLU A 166 -22.16 9.60 -44.33
N ASP A 167 -23.10 8.99 -44.99
CA ASP A 167 -23.46 9.30 -46.38
C ASP A 167 -24.87 9.86 -46.42
N GLU A 168 -24.91 11.15 -46.79
CA GLU A 168 -26.10 11.83 -47.31
C GLU A 168 -26.62 11.13 -48.59
N ILE A 169 -27.90 11.00 -48.70
CA ILE A 169 -28.76 11.57 -49.80
C ILE A 169 -30.22 11.55 -49.35
#